data_42283369f44d5ce75816f15950014d91
#
_entry.id   42283369f44d5ce75816f15950014d91
#
_cell.length_a   1.000
_cell.length_b   1.000
_cell.length_c   1.000
_cell.angle_alpha   90.00
_cell.angle_beta   90.00
_cell.angle_gamma   90.00
#
_symmetry.space_group_name_H-M   'P 1'
#
loop_
_entity.id
_entity.type
_entity.pdbx_description
1 polymer ?
#
loop_
_entity_poly.entity_id
_entity_poly.type
_entity_poly.pdbx_seq_one_letter_code
_entity_poly.pdbx_strand_id
1 'polypeptide(L)'
;MIAAEVARKDMAGDIKRGPGGIREIEFLAQALQLIRGGREPALRERRLLPALRALVAAGHVDAASGEALAGAYRLLRKVENRLQMLGDAQTHALPQDPLLRARIAAGLGHPDWPSLVAELDAQRARVAAEFAALLAPRREQRSDGLLAGYWRGLPDAAEADALAASGFVAVEELHRSLADFARSPGVRDLSDATRARLDRVLPVLLDAAASSSQPDAVLRRVLPLLHTMLRRASYLALLDEQPAALRRLVEALA
;
A
#
# COMPACT_ATOMS: atom_id res chain seq x y z
N MET A 1 -2.07 20.15 13.42
CA MET A 1 -3.06 19.95 12.33
C MET A 1 -3.21 21.18 11.44
N ILE A 2 -3.52 22.36 11.95
CA ILE A 2 -3.74 23.60 11.15
C ILE A 2 -2.52 24.01 10.31
N ALA A 3 -1.30 23.95 10.82
CA ALA A 3 -0.07 24.30 10.07
C ALA A 3 0.23 23.33 8.90
N ALA A 4 -0.09 22.05 9.04
CA ALA A 4 0.07 21.08 7.97
C ALA A 4 -0.99 21.26 6.86
N GLU A 5 -2.17 21.73 7.22
CA GLU A 5 -3.28 22.01 6.29
C GLU A 5 -3.05 23.32 5.51
N VAL A 6 -2.50 24.32 6.16
CA VAL A 6 -2.06 25.59 5.53
C VAL A 6 -0.90 25.34 4.56
N ALA A 7 0.12 24.60 4.98
CA ALA A 7 1.23 24.20 4.09
C ALA A 7 0.78 23.36 2.89
N ARG A 8 -0.23 22.52 3.06
CA ARG A 8 -0.86 21.75 1.97
C ARG A 8 -1.63 22.65 0.99
N LYS A 9 -2.28 23.68 1.49
CA LYS A 9 -3.05 24.66 0.70
C LYS A 9 -2.12 25.57 -0.10
N ASP A 10 -1.00 26.01 0.50
CA ASP A 10 0.03 26.80 -0.18
C ASP A 10 0.78 26.00 -1.27
N MET A 11 0.88 24.67 -1.11
CA MET A 11 1.51 23.79 -2.10
C MET A 11 0.53 23.29 -3.18
N ALA A 12 -0.76 23.53 -3.07
CA ALA A 12 -1.75 23.06 -4.05
C ALA A 12 -1.49 23.61 -5.46
N GLY A 13 -0.96 24.82 -5.57
CA GLY A 13 -0.59 25.45 -6.85
C GLY A 13 0.79 25.02 -7.40
N ASP A 14 1.62 24.30 -6.64
CA ASP A 14 2.93 23.84 -7.09
C ASP A 14 2.80 22.49 -7.81
N ILE A 15 3.02 22.48 -9.14
CA ILE A 15 2.90 21.29 -9.97
C ILE A 15 4.05 20.29 -9.80
N LYS A 16 5.11 20.67 -9.14
CA LYS A 16 6.27 19.81 -8.90
C LYS A 16 6.26 19.18 -7.53
N ARG A 17 6.01 19.98 -6.48
CA ARG A 17 6.12 19.59 -5.07
C ARG A 17 4.76 19.32 -4.43
N GLY A 18 3.69 19.83 -5.03
CA GLY A 18 2.34 19.62 -4.54
C GLY A 18 1.87 18.18 -4.70
N PRO A 19 0.77 17.79 -4.03
CA PRO A 19 0.20 16.46 -4.14
C PRO A 19 -0.07 16.07 -5.60
N GLY A 20 0.27 14.86 -5.99
CA GLY A 20 0.18 14.38 -7.37
C GLY A 20 1.16 15.05 -8.34
N GLY A 21 2.21 15.74 -7.84
CA GLY A 21 3.19 16.46 -8.64
C GLY A 21 4.31 15.59 -9.19
N ILE A 22 5.19 16.23 -9.95
CA ILE A 22 6.34 15.57 -10.62
C ILE A 22 7.19 14.78 -9.61
N ARG A 23 7.42 15.33 -8.43
CA ARG A 23 8.25 14.68 -7.40
C ARG A 23 7.68 13.36 -6.88
N GLU A 24 6.38 13.23 -6.78
CA GLU A 24 5.78 11.97 -6.33
C GLU A 24 6.01 10.87 -7.36
N ILE A 25 5.89 11.17 -8.66
CA ILE A 25 6.16 10.20 -9.73
C ILE A 25 7.64 9.80 -9.73
N GLU A 26 8.55 10.77 -9.61
CA GLU A 26 10.00 10.53 -9.54
C GLU A 26 10.35 9.68 -8.31
N PHE A 27 9.81 10.04 -7.15
CA PHE A 27 10.07 9.32 -5.90
C PHE A 27 9.60 7.87 -5.96
N LEU A 28 8.41 7.62 -6.53
CA LEU A 28 7.85 6.29 -6.66
C LEU A 28 8.75 5.37 -7.50
N ALA A 29 9.15 5.85 -8.68
CA ALA A 29 10.07 5.08 -9.53
C ALA A 29 11.41 4.83 -8.84
N GLN A 30 12.00 5.85 -8.21
CA GLN A 30 13.26 5.75 -7.50
C GLN A 30 13.19 4.82 -6.29
N ALA A 31 12.11 4.85 -5.52
CA ALA A 31 11.91 3.95 -4.38
C ALA A 31 11.89 2.48 -4.83
N LEU A 32 11.15 2.16 -5.90
CA LEU A 32 11.13 0.81 -6.46
C LEU A 32 12.51 0.40 -7.03
N GLN A 33 13.22 1.33 -7.68
CA GLN A 33 14.59 1.09 -8.15
C GLN A 33 15.57 0.82 -7.00
N LEU A 34 15.47 1.54 -5.88
CA LEU A 34 16.30 1.31 -4.69
C LEU A 34 16.02 -0.06 -4.06
N ILE A 35 14.77 -0.46 -3.98
CA ILE A 35 14.37 -1.74 -3.39
C ILE A 35 14.77 -2.93 -4.27
N ARG A 36 14.67 -2.82 -5.61
CA ARG A 36 14.80 -3.93 -6.54
C ARG A 36 16.06 -3.90 -7.40
N GLY A 37 16.58 -2.71 -7.72
CA GLY A 37 17.68 -2.53 -8.66
C GLY A 37 19.03 -3.17 -8.23
N GLY A 38 19.17 -3.54 -6.95
CA GLY A 38 20.30 -4.35 -6.50
C GLY A 38 20.32 -5.74 -7.12
N ARG A 39 19.14 -6.34 -7.32
CA ARG A 39 18.96 -7.71 -7.85
C ARG A 39 18.57 -7.71 -9.33
N GLU A 40 18.00 -6.62 -9.84
CA GLU A 40 17.47 -6.49 -11.18
C GLU A 40 18.17 -5.34 -11.93
N PRO A 41 19.30 -5.59 -12.62
CA PRO A 41 20.09 -4.55 -13.29
C PRO A 41 19.31 -3.74 -14.35
N ALA A 42 18.30 -4.34 -14.99
CA ALA A 42 17.43 -3.67 -15.96
C ALA A 42 16.65 -2.47 -15.36
N LEU A 43 16.47 -2.43 -14.05
CA LEU A 43 15.81 -1.34 -13.34
C LEU A 43 16.73 -0.14 -13.06
N ARG A 44 18.04 -0.22 -13.36
CA ARG A 44 19.01 0.86 -13.11
C ARG A 44 19.01 1.94 -14.19
N GLU A 45 17.86 2.19 -14.78
CA GLU A 45 17.68 3.24 -15.79
C GLU A 45 17.59 4.63 -15.14
N ARG A 46 18.34 5.59 -15.65
CA ARG A 46 18.41 6.95 -15.07
C ARG A 46 17.24 7.84 -15.47
N ARG A 47 16.65 7.60 -16.63
CA ARG A 47 15.55 8.39 -17.18
C ARG A 47 14.22 7.83 -16.72
N LEU A 48 13.35 8.69 -16.19
CA LEU A 48 12.11 8.27 -15.56
C LEU A 48 11.18 7.44 -16.46
N LEU A 49 10.89 7.89 -17.68
CA LEU A 49 9.97 7.17 -18.56
C LEU A 49 10.47 5.78 -18.96
N PRO A 50 11.75 5.59 -19.32
CA PRO A 50 12.32 4.25 -19.48
C PRO A 50 12.31 3.43 -18.17
N ALA A 51 12.57 4.03 -17.01
CA ALA A 51 12.52 3.35 -15.72
C ALA A 51 11.10 2.84 -15.40
N LEU A 52 10.06 3.64 -15.62
CA LEU A 52 8.67 3.20 -15.47
C LEU A 52 8.34 2.00 -16.39
N ARG A 53 8.80 2.03 -17.66
CA ARG A 53 8.61 0.89 -18.57
C ARG A 53 9.33 -0.37 -18.09
N ALA A 54 10.55 -0.23 -17.56
CA ALA A 54 11.29 -1.34 -17.00
C ALA A 54 10.61 -1.93 -15.76
N LEU A 55 10.04 -1.08 -14.90
CA LEU A 55 9.27 -1.50 -13.72
C LEU A 55 7.99 -2.24 -14.11
N VAL A 56 7.30 -1.80 -15.16
CA VAL A 56 6.14 -2.52 -15.71
C VAL A 56 6.55 -3.86 -16.30
N ALA A 57 7.59 -3.90 -17.11
CA ALA A 57 8.09 -5.14 -17.72
C ALA A 57 8.55 -6.17 -16.67
N ALA A 58 9.06 -5.70 -15.52
CA ALA A 58 9.45 -6.54 -14.39
C ALA A 58 8.26 -6.92 -13.47
N GLY A 59 7.04 -6.45 -13.74
CA GLY A 59 5.85 -6.75 -12.94
C GLY A 59 5.79 -6.04 -11.58
N HIS A 60 6.60 -4.99 -11.36
CA HIS A 60 6.59 -4.21 -10.11
C HIS A 60 5.55 -3.10 -10.11
N VAL A 61 5.11 -2.68 -11.29
CA VAL A 61 4.02 -1.74 -11.52
C VAL A 61 3.13 -2.37 -12.59
N ASP A 62 1.82 -2.33 -12.42
CA ASP A 62 0.92 -2.83 -13.45
C ASP A 62 0.93 -1.89 -14.68
N ALA A 63 0.50 -2.41 -15.83
CA ALA A 63 0.60 -1.67 -17.10
C ALA A 63 -0.27 -0.40 -17.12
N ALA A 64 -1.45 -0.44 -16.49
CA ALA A 64 -2.37 0.70 -16.45
C ALA A 64 -1.81 1.83 -15.56
N SER A 65 -1.30 1.49 -14.37
CA SER A 65 -0.62 2.43 -13.47
C SER A 65 0.64 3.02 -14.11
N GLY A 66 1.45 2.19 -14.79
CA GLY A 66 2.64 2.66 -15.48
C GLY A 66 2.33 3.67 -16.59
N GLU A 67 1.29 3.45 -17.39
CA GLU A 67 0.88 4.39 -18.44
C GLU A 67 0.25 5.66 -17.84
N ALA A 68 -0.57 5.54 -16.79
CA ALA A 68 -1.14 6.68 -16.07
C ALA A 68 -0.04 7.61 -15.52
N LEU A 69 0.96 7.05 -14.82
CA LEU A 69 2.11 7.81 -14.30
C LEU A 69 2.93 8.45 -15.41
N ALA A 70 3.18 7.74 -16.51
CA ALA A 70 3.92 8.26 -17.65
C ALA A 70 3.16 9.40 -18.37
N GLY A 71 1.85 9.27 -18.52
CA GLY A 71 0.96 10.30 -19.08
C GLY A 71 0.95 11.56 -18.23
N ALA A 72 0.73 11.42 -16.92
CA ALA A 72 0.76 12.52 -15.96
C ALA A 72 2.12 13.23 -15.95
N TYR A 73 3.22 12.49 -15.94
CA TYR A 73 4.57 13.06 -15.99
C TYR A 73 4.78 13.91 -17.24
N ARG A 74 4.39 13.40 -18.42
CA ARG A 74 4.52 14.15 -19.70
C ARG A 74 3.74 15.47 -19.66
N LEU A 75 2.50 15.45 -19.15
CA LEU A 75 1.68 16.66 -19.02
C LEU A 75 2.31 17.66 -18.06
N LEU A 76 2.61 17.21 -16.83
CA LEU A 76 3.21 18.06 -15.80
C LEU A 76 4.52 18.70 -16.25
N ARG A 77 5.38 17.96 -16.98
CA ARG A 77 6.64 18.50 -17.54
C ARG A 77 6.37 19.51 -18.65
N LYS A 78 5.36 19.29 -19.51
CA LYS A 78 4.97 20.30 -20.51
C LYS A 78 4.49 21.59 -19.87
N VAL A 79 3.67 21.50 -18.82
CA VAL A 79 3.22 22.66 -18.05
C VAL A 79 4.39 23.37 -17.37
N GLU A 80 5.28 22.62 -16.69
CA GLU A 80 6.48 23.18 -16.06
C GLU A 80 7.34 23.94 -17.06
N ASN A 81 7.60 23.36 -18.24
CA ASN A 81 8.38 24.00 -19.28
C ASN A 81 7.72 25.31 -19.76
N ARG A 82 6.40 25.32 -19.92
CA ARG A 82 5.67 26.55 -20.32
C ARG A 82 5.72 27.64 -19.27
N LEU A 83 5.58 27.26 -17.99
CA LEU A 83 5.71 28.20 -16.86
C LEU A 83 7.10 28.87 -16.86
N GLN A 84 8.14 28.06 -17.02
CA GLN A 84 9.53 28.54 -17.02
C GLN A 84 9.85 29.41 -18.24
N MET A 85 9.39 29.01 -19.42
CA MET A 85 9.59 29.79 -20.66
C MET A 85 8.92 31.17 -20.63
N LEU A 86 7.74 31.29 -20.05
CA LEU A 86 6.98 32.54 -20.04
C LEU A 86 7.43 33.49 -18.92
N GLY A 87 7.99 32.96 -17.86
CA GLY A 87 8.42 33.76 -16.71
C GLY A 87 9.93 34.00 -16.64
N ASP A 88 10.72 33.38 -17.54
CA ASP A 88 12.20 33.31 -17.44
C ASP A 88 12.69 33.07 -16.00
N ALA A 89 11.94 32.23 -15.29
CA ALA A 89 12.15 31.95 -13.88
C ALA A 89 11.96 30.47 -13.58
N GLN A 90 12.72 29.94 -12.63
CA GLN A 90 12.55 28.57 -12.13
C GLN A 90 11.33 28.47 -11.21
N THR A 91 10.14 28.72 -11.76
CA THR A 91 8.88 28.61 -11.02
C THR A 91 8.18 27.28 -11.33
N HIS A 92 7.46 26.77 -10.33
CA HIS A 92 6.61 25.58 -10.44
C HIS A 92 5.17 25.88 -10.01
N ALA A 93 4.90 27.14 -9.61
CA ALA A 93 3.58 27.58 -9.19
C ALA A 93 2.76 28.04 -10.40
N LEU A 94 1.50 27.68 -10.42
CA LEU A 94 0.55 28.15 -11.43
C LEU A 94 0.35 29.68 -11.31
N PRO A 95 0.37 30.42 -12.43
CA PRO A 95 0.29 31.88 -12.38
C PRO A 95 -1.09 32.37 -11.97
N GLN A 96 -1.14 33.58 -11.41
CA GLN A 96 -2.40 34.28 -11.11
C GLN A 96 -2.84 35.22 -12.24
N ASP A 97 -1.88 35.67 -13.05
CA ASP A 97 -2.14 36.62 -14.16
C ASP A 97 -3.03 35.97 -15.23
N PRO A 98 -4.18 36.56 -15.59
CA PRO A 98 -5.12 36.00 -16.56
C PRO A 98 -4.53 35.82 -17.96
N LEU A 99 -3.64 36.77 -18.39
CA LEU A 99 -3.01 36.71 -19.71
C LEU A 99 -2.01 35.54 -19.80
N LEU A 100 -1.21 35.35 -18.76
CA LEU A 100 -0.29 34.20 -18.68
C LEU A 100 -1.06 32.87 -18.65
N ARG A 101 -2.15 32.80 -17.91
CA ARG A 101 -3.06 31.63 -17.90
C ARG A 101 -3.56 31.28 -19.29
N ALA A 102 -4.09 32.28 -20.01
CA ALA A 102 -4.59 32.10 -21.37
C ALA A 102 -3.48 31.62 -22.34
N ARG A 103 -2.28 32.22 -22.25
CA ARG A 103 -1.13 31.84 -23.09
C ARG A 103 -0.66 30.42 -22.80
N ILE A 104 -0.65 29.98 -21.55
CA ILE A 104 -0.26 28.62 -21.16
C ILE A 104 -1.28 27.61 -21.69
N ALA A 105 -2.58 27.86 -21.44
CA ALA A 105 -3.64 27.00 -21.92
C ALA A 105 -3.61 26.82 -23.45
N ALA A 106 -3.60 27.93 -24.18
CA ALA A 106 -3.51 27.89 -25.65
C ALA A 106 -2.24 27.19 -26.16
N GLY A 107 -1.09 27.47 -25.53
CA GLY A 107 0.19 26.84 -25.89
C GLY A 107 0.29 25.35 -25.59
N LEU A 108 -0.64 24.80 -24.80
CA LEU A 108 -0.79 23.38 -24.50
C LEU A 108 -1.97 22.74 -25.24
N GLY A 109 -2.67 23.52 -26.08
CA GLY A 109 -3.78 23.03 -26.90
C GLY A 109 -5.13 23.00 -26.19
N HIS A 110 -5.26 23.69 -25.06
CA HIS A 110 -6.53 23.81 -24.34
C HIS A 110 -7.30 25.07 -24.77
N PRO A 111 -8.63 24.99 -24.84
CA PRO A 111 -9.46 26.13 -25.24
C PRO A 111 -9.41 27.27 -24.21
N ASP A 112 -9.25 26.92 -22.94
CA ASP A 112 -9.21 27.88 -21.83
C ASP A 112 -8.41 27.34 -20.61
N TRP A 113 -8.19 28.22 -19.64
CA TRP A 113 -7.49 27.87 -18.40
C TRP A 113 -8.25 26.84 -17.52
N PRO A 114 -9.59 26.95 -17.33
CA PRO A 114 -10.34 25.96 -16.58
C PRO A 114 -10.20 24.53 -17.14
N SER A 115 -10.21 24.37 -18.45
CA SER A 115 -10.02 23.05 -19.10
C SER A 115 -8.63 22.46 -18.82
N LEU A 116 -7.59 23.28 -18.89
CA LEU A 116 -6.23 22.84 -18.52
C LEU A 116 -6.14 22.45 -17.04
N VAL A 117 -6.71 23.24 -16.15
CA VAL A 117 -6.70 22.97 -14.70
C VAL A 117 -7.46 21.69 -14.39
N ALA A 118 -8.62 21.47 -15.01
CA ALA A 118 -9.40 20.24 -14.83
C ALA A 118 -8.60 18.99 -15.25
N GLU A 119 -7.87 19.04 -16.37
CA GLU A 119 -7.01 17.94 -16.78
C GLU A 119 -5.84 17.74 -15.81
N LEU A 120 -5.19 18.83 -15.38
CA LEU A 120 -4.10 18.78 -14.40
C LEU A 120 -4.56 18.13 -13.08
N ASP A 121 -5.71 18.57 -12.55
CA ASP A 121 -6.24 18.05 -11.29
C ASP A 121 -6.63 16.57 -11.41
N ALA A 122 -7.20 16.17 -12.55
CA ALA A 122 -7.50 14.76 -12.81
C ALA A 122 -6.22 13.90 -12.85
N GLN A 123 -5.16 14.37 -13.52
CA GLN A 123 -3.89 13.66 -13.55
C GLN A 123 -3.20 13.63 -12.19
N ARG A 124 -3.21 14.71 -11.46
CA ARG A 124 -2.65 14.80 -10.09
C ARG A 124 -3.38 13.90 -9.12
N ALA A 125 -4.71 13.83 -9.19
CA ALA A 125 -5.50 12.91 -8.38
C ALA A 125 -5.13 11.44 -8.67
N ARG A 126 -4.92 11.08 -9.95
CA ARG A 126 -4.46 9.73 -10.33
C ARG A 126 -3.08 9.43 -9.77
N VAL A 127 -2.11 10.36 -9.93
CA VAL A 127 -0.76 10.17 -9.37
C VAL A 127 -0.81 9.97 -7.85
N ALA A 128 -1.59 10.78 -7.14
CA ALA A 128 -1.74 10.66 -5.69
C ALA A 128 -2.37 9.31 -5.28
N ALA A 129 -3.35 8.81 -6.05
CA ALA A 129 -3.96 7.50 -5.82
C ALA A 129 -2.95 6.36 -6.06
N GLU A 130 -2.19 6.39 -7.17
CA GLU A 130 -1.14 5.42 -7.48
C GLU A 130 -0.02 5.44 -6.43
N PHE A 131 0.41 6.63 -6.03
CA PHE A 131 1.39 6.83 -4.98
C PHE A 131 0.91 6.21 -3.66
N ALA A 132 -0.33 6.49 -3.26
CA ALA A 132 -0.92 5.89 -2.07
C ALA A 132 -1.05 4.37 -2.18
N ALA A 133 -1.44 3.83 -3.34
CA ALA A 133 -1.59 2.39 -3.56
C ALA A 133 -0.25 1.64 -3.54
N LEU A 134 0.80 2.22 -4.14
CA LEU A 134 2.13 1.59 -4.24
C LEU A 134 2.96 1.73 -2.95
N LEU A 135 2.75 2.80 -2.18
CA LEU A 135 3.37 3.00 -0.88
C LEU A 135 2.50 2.48 0.27
N ALA A 136 1.23 2.20 0.04
CA ALA A 136 0.47 1.43 1.00
C ALA A 136 1.28 0.15 1.28
N PRO A 137 1.51 -0.22 2.55
CA PRO A 137 2.04 -1.53 2.83
C PRO A 137 1.19 -2.48 1.99
N ARG A 138 1.84 -3.26 1.11
CA ARG A 138 1.16 -4.20 0.23
C ARG A 138 0.22 -4.98 1.12
N ARG A 139 -1.03 -4.58 1.16
CA ARG A 139 -2.11 -5.40 1.66
C ARG A 139 -2.13 -6.54 0.64
N GLU A 140 -1.31 -7.55 0.88
CA GLU A 140 -1.70 -8.89 0.47
C GLU A 140 -3.15 -8.93 0.84
N GLN A 141 -4.02 -9.13 -0.13
CA GLN A 141 -5.47 -9.08 0.00
C GLN A 141 -5.80 -9.51 1.42
N ARG A 142 -6.14 -8.52 2.28
CA ARG A 142 -6.73 -8.87 3.56
C ARG A 142 -7.84 -9.76 3.13
N SER A 143 -7.68 -11.03 3.45
CA SER A 143 -8.77 -11.93 3.35
C SER A 143 -9.87 -11.31 4.21
N ASP A 144 -10.81 -10.57 3.60
CA ASP A 144 -12.16 -10.53 4.12
C ASP A 144 -12.72 -11.96 4.02
N GLY A 145 -11.78 -12.91 4.08
CA GLY A 145 -11.97 -14.33 4.00
C GLY A 145 -12.74 -14.84 5.21
N LEU A 146 -13.29 -16.01 5.01
CA LEU A 146 -14.08 -16.73 6.01
C LEU A 146 -13.37 -16.77 7.39
N LEU A 147 -12.04 -17.00 7.41
CA LEU A 147 -11.24 -17.08 8.64
C LEU A 147 -10.99 -15.71 9.30
N ALA A 148 -11.00 -14.61 8.54
CA ALA A 148 -10.93 -13.28 9.12
C ALA A 148 -12.26 -12.89 9.79
N GLY A 149 -13.40 -13.27 9.19
CA GLY A 149 -14.72 -13.15 9.81
C GLY A 149 -14.82 -13.99 11.07
N TYR A 150 -14.36 -15.23 11.00
CA TYR A 150 -14.27 -16.16 12.12
C TYR A 150 -13.47 -15.58 13.31
N TRP A 151 -12.22 -15.09 13.07
CA TRP A 151 -11.42 -14.50 14.13
C TRP A 151 -12.07 -13.28 14.78
N ARG A 152 -12.70 -12.41 13.99
CA ARG A 152 -13.42 -11.24 14.52
C ARG A 152 -14.62 -11.61 15.38
N GLY A 153 -15.26 -12.74 15.10
CA GLY A 153 -16.38 -13.27 15.89
C GLY A 153 -15.98 -13.93 17.19
N LEU A 154 -14.70 -14.32 17.38
CA LEU A 154 -14.21 -14.93 18.61
C LEU A 154 -14.12 -13.90 19.75
N PRO A 155 -14.42 -14.30 21.00
CA PRO A 155 -14.78 -15.67 21.42
C PRO A 155 -16.27 -16.00 21.36
N ASP A 156 -17.16 -15.05 21.08
CA ASP A 156 -18.57 -15.16 21.47
C ASP A 156 -19.53 -15.44 20.30
N ALA A 157 -19.18 -15.03 19.07
CA ALA A 157 -20.07 -15.06 17.89
C ALA A 157 -19.48 -15.81 16.67
N ALA A 158 -18.34 -16.50 16.83
CA ALA A 158 -17.73 -17.25 15.72
C ALA A 158 -18.37 -18.62 15.58
N GLU A 159 -18.72 -19.00 14.33
CA GLU A 159 -19.24 -20.31 14.02
C GLU A 159 -18.11 -21.26 13.60
N ALA A 160 -18.07 -22.46 14.19
CA ALA A 160 -17.06 -23.49 13.93
C ALA A 160 -17.01 -23.95 12.46
N ASP A 161 -18.13 -23.83 11.76
CA ASP A 161 -18.28 -24.18 10.32
C ASP A 161 -17.27 -23.47 9.41
N ALA A 162 -16.81 -22.27 9.81
CA ALA A 162 -15.78 -21.55 9.08
C ALA A 162 -14.43 -22.31 9.03
N LEU A 163 -14.09 -23.04 10.09
CA LEU A 163 -12.89 -23.88 10.13
C LEU A 163 -13.08 -25.11 9.22
N ALA A 164 -14.23 -25.77 9.28
CA ALA A 164 -14.54 -26.90 8.41
C ALA A 164 -14.46 -26.52 6.93
N ALA A 165 -15.09 -25.40 6.56
CA ALA A 165 -15.07 -24.88 5.20
C ALA A 165 -13.66 -24.47 4.70
N SER A 166 -12.74 -24.23 5.63
CA SER A 166 -11.32 -23.89 5.33
C SER A 166 -10.41 -25.11 5.30
N GLY A 167 -10.93 -26.33 5.52
CA GLY A 167 -10.14 -27.57 5.40
C GLY A 167 -9.59 -28.13 6.72
N PHE A 168 -9.97 -27.59 7.87
CA PHE A 168 -9.66 -28.19 9.18
C PHE A 168 -10.61 -29.36 9.48
N VAL A 169 -10.06 -30.42 10.09
CA VAL A 169 -10.81 -31.65 10.38
C VAL A 169 -11.23 -31.71 11.85
N ALA A 170 -10.34 -31.38 12.79
CA ALA A 170 -10.64 -31.39 14.22
C ALA A 170 -11.34 -30.10 14.68
N VAL A 171 -12.43 -29.76 14.00
CA VAL A 171 -13.11 -28.44 14.06
C VAL A 171 -13.46 -28.01 15.49
N GLU A 172 -14.14 -28.86 16.25
CA GLU A 172 -14.60 -28.54 17.61
C GLU A 172 -13.45 -28.32 18.61
N GLU A 173 -12.39 -29.11 18.48
CA GLU A 173 -11.19 -28.97 19.31
C GLU A 173 -10.47 -27.67 18.99
N LEU A 174 -10.27 -27.39 17.70
CA LEU A 174 -9.57 -26.18 17.24
C LEU A 174 -10.36 -24.92 17.53
N HIS A 175 -11.67 -24.96 17.36
CA HIS A 175 -12.56 -23.85 17.74
C HIS A 175 -12.42 -23.52 19.22
N ARG A 176 -12.49 -24.54 20.09
CA ARG A 176 -12.31 -24.35 21.54
C ARG A 176 -10.92 -23.75 21.86
N SER A 177 -9.88 -24.29 21.26
CA SER A 177 -8.50 -23.80 21.45
C SER A 177 -8.31 -22.36 21.03
N LEU A 178 -8.92 -21.94 19.91
CA LEU A 178 -8.89 -20.57 19.40
C LEU A 178 -9.73 -19.63 20.26
N ALA A 179 -10.89 -20.08 20.74
CA ALA A 179 -11.73 -19.31 21.67
C ALA A 179 -11.02 -19.11 23.02
N ASP A 180 -10.37 -20.15 23.54
CA ASP A 180 -9.58 -20.05 24.77
C ASP A 180 -8.37 -19.13 24.59
N PHE A 181 -7.69 -19.18 23.45
CA PHE A 181 -6.63 -18.25 23.11
C PHE A 181 -7.16 -16.80 23.08
N ALA A 182 -8.28 -16.54 22.42
CA ALA A 182 -8.88 -15.20 22.34
C ALA A 182 -9.30 -14.66 23.73
N ARG A 183 -9.74 -15.53 24.65
CA ARG A 183 -10.09 -15.18 26.04
C ARG A 183 -8.88 -15.06 26.96
N SER A 184 -7.72 -15.51 26.56
CA SER A 184 -6.54 -15.55 27.43
C SER A 184 -6.15 -14.16 27.91
N PRO A 185 -5.62 -14.04 29.14
CA PRO A 185 -5.11 -12.75 29.63
C PRO A 185 -4.06 -12.13 28.70
N GLY A 186 -3.21 -12.98 28.08
CA GLY A 186 -2.20 -12.54 27.13
C GLY A 186 -2.78 -11.81 25.90
N VAL A 187 -4.00 -12.11 25.50
CA VAL A 187 -4.70 -11.45 24.38
C VAL A 187 -5.54 -10.26 24.89
N ARG A 188 -6.21 -10.40 26.02
CA ARG A 188 -7.07 -9.36 26.59
C ARG A 188 -6.32 -8.13 27.06
N ASP A 189 -5.13 -8.32 27.61
CA ASP A 189 -4.30 -7.26 28.19
C ASP A 189 -3.37 -6.60 27.16
N LEU A 190 -3.51 -6.91 25.86
CA LEU A 190 -2.75 -6.27 24.79
C LEU A 190 -3.12 -4.80 24.65
N SER A 191 -2.11 -3.96 24.37
CA SER A 191 -2.39 -2.59 23.92
C SER A 191 -3.14 -2.59 22.58
N ASP A 192 -3.93 -1.54 22.32
CA ASP A 192 -4.71 -1.40 21.07
C ASP A 192 -3.85 -1.61 19.83
N ALA A 193 -2.63 -1.06 19.81
CA ALA A 193 -1.69 -1.22 18.70
C ALA A 193 -1.24 -2.67 18.49
N THR A 194 -1.01 -3.41 19.58
CA THR A 194 -0.59 -4.82 19.53
C THR A 194 -1.77 -5.72 19.19
N ARG A 195 -2.95 -5.42 19.72
CA ARG A 195 -4.20 -6.10 19.37
C ARG A 195 -4.51 -5.95 17.89
N ALA A 196 -4.43 -4.75 17.35
CA ALA A 196 -4.64 -4.51 15.92
C ALA A 196 -3.64 -5.28 15.02
N ARG A 197 -2.40 -5.51 15.49
CA ARG A 197 -1.44 -6.37 14.78
C ARG A 197 -1.85 -7.84 14.84
N LEU A 198 -2.25 -8.33 16.00
CA LEU A 198 -2.73 -9.71 16.16
C LEU A 198 -3.94 -9.97 15.25
N ASP A 199 -4.88 -9.02 15.20
CA ASP A 199 -6.08 -9.12 14.35
C ASP A 199 -5.77 -9.14 12.84
N ARG A 200 -4.58 -8.65 12.44
CA ARG A 200 -4.10 -8.78 11.06
C ARG A 200 -3.31 -10.07 10.81
N VAL A 201 -2.48 -10.48 11.76
CA VAL A 201 -1.58 -11.63 11.62
C VAL A 201 -2.34 -12.94 11.71
N LEU A 202 -3.30 -13.06 12.64
CA LEU A 202 -3.94 -14.35 12.92
C LEU A 202 -4.77 -14.90 11.75
N PRO A 203 -5.60 -14.11 11.05
CA PRO A 203 -6.31 -14.62 9.87
C PRO A 203 -5.36 -15.15 8.79
N VAL A 204 -4.26 -14.42 8.51
CA VAL A 204 -3.26 -14.84 7.51
C VAL A 204 -2.57 -16.13 7.93
N LEU A 205 -2.34 -16.31 9.21
CA LEU A 205 -1.76 -17.53 9.78
C LEU A 205 -2.73 -18.70 9.68
N LEU A 206 -4.01 -18.48 9.96
CA LEU A 206 -5.05 -19.49 9.81
C LEU A 206 -5.18 -19.93 8.35
N ASP A 207 -5.18 -19.00 7.39
CA ASP A 207 -5.22 -19.31 5.95
C ASP A 207 -3.98 -20.09 5.50
N ALA A 208 -2.79 -19.73 5.99
CA ALA A 208 -1.55 -20.44 5.71
C ALA A 208 -1.56 -21.85 6.30
N ALA A 209 -2.05 -22.01 7.53
CA ALA A 209 -2.19 -23.32 8.17
C ALA A 209 -3.20 -24.20 7.42
N ALA A 210 -4.34 -23.66 7.02
CA ALA A 210 -5.35 -24.35 6.23
C ALA A 210 -4.81 -24.86 4.88
N SER A 211 -3.87 -24.10 4.29
CA SER A 211 -3.21 -24.45 3.02
C SER A 211 -2.05 -25.42 3.17
N SER A 212 -1.67 -25.81 4.38
CA SER A 212 -0.56 -26.74 4.64
C SER A 212 -0.97 -28.21 4.44
N SER A 213 0.02 -29.11 4.42
CA SER A 213 -0.22 -30.56 4.33
C SER A 213 -0.90 -31.15 5.58
N GLN A 214 -0.78 -30.47 6.73
CA GLN A 214 -1.34 -30.91 8.02
C GLN A 214 -1.98 -29.74 8.79
N PRO A 215 -3.13 -29.21 8.34
CA PRO A 215 -3.73 -28.01 8.90
C PRO A 215 -3.91 -28.04 10.43
N ASP A 216 -4.51 -29.10 10.94
CA ASP A 216 -4.80 -29.25 12.36
C ASP A 216 -3.52 -29.33 13.20
N ALA A 217 -2.51 -30.07 12.75
CA ALA A 217 -1.25 -30.21 13.45
C ALA A 217 -0.47 -28.89 13.51
N VAL A 218 -0.44 -28.15 12.41
CA VAL A 218 0.17 -26.82 12.34
C VAL A 218 -0.50 -25.87 13.33
N LEU A 219 -1.83 -25.82 13.34
CA LEU A 219 -2.55 -24.91 14.22
C LEU A 219 -2.32 -25.24 15.70
N ARG A 220 -2.31 -26.53 16.07
CA ARG A 220 -1.98 -26.97 17.44
C ARG A 220 -0.57 -26.55 17.86
N ARG A 221 0.40 -26.55 16.95
CA ARG A 221 1.81 -26.16 17.25
C ARG A 221 1.97 -24.64 17.30
N VAL A 222 1.24 -23.92 16.48
CA VAL A 222 1.34 -22.47 16.33
C VAL A 222 0.70 -21.72 17.50
N LEU A 223 -0.44 -22.16 18.04
CA LEU A 223 -1.16 -21.44 19.10
C LEU A 223 -0.32 -21.25 20.38
N PRO A 224 0.37 -22.28 20.91
CA PRO A 224 1.26 -22.08 22.08
C PRO A 224 2.43 -21.16 21.76
N LEU A 225 2.97 -21.21 20.53
CA LEU A 225 4.04 -20.32 20.10
C LEU A 225 3.58 -18.88 20.06
N LEU A 226 2.40 -18.60 19.48
CA LEU A 226 1.80 -17.28 19.48
C LEU A 226 1.60 -16.76 20.91
N HIS A 227 1.11 -17.59 21.81
CA HIS A 227 0.95 -17.22 23.22
C HIS A 227 2.27 -16.74 23.86
N THR A 228 3.37 -17.40 23.51
CA THR A 228 4.71 -16.98 23.95
C THR A 228 5.15 -15.68 23.29
N MET A 229 4.86 -15.51 22.02
CA MET A 229 5.22 -14.33 21.24
C MET A 229 4.44 -13.06 21.66
N LEU A 230 3.22 -13.19 22.18
CA LEU A 230 2.43 -12.06 22.68
C LEU A 230 3.15 -11.29 23.81
N ARG A 231 4.02 -11.93 24.54
CA ARG A 231 4.84 -11.28 25.59
C ARG A 231 5.87 -10.30 25.04
N ARG A 232 6.15 -10.32 23.72
CA ARG A 232 7.14 -9.47 23.05
C ARG A 232 6.53 -8.92 21.75
N ALA A 233 6.04 -7.69 21.81
CA ALA A 233 5.36 -7.01 20.71
C ALA A 233 6.19 -6.95 19.41
N SER A 234 7.52 -7.03 19.49
CA SER A 234 8.43 -7.05 18.33
C SER A 234 8.26 -8.28 17.44
N TYR A 235 7.87 -9.44 17.97
CA TYR A 235 7.62 -10.62 17.13
C TYR A 235 6.33 -10.50 16.31
N LEU A 236 5.27 -9.95 16.91
CA LEU A 236 4.04 -9.67 16.16
C LEU A 236 4.27 -8.61 15.08
N ALA A 237 5.09 -7.58 15.38
CA ALA A 237 5.47 -6.59 14.39
C ALA A 237 6.22 -7.24 13.21
N LEU A 238 7.16 -8.15 13.48
CA LEU A 238 7.88 -8.88 12.45
C LEU A 238 6.95 -9.71 11.56
N LEU A 239 5.98 -10.42 12.14
CA LEU A 239 5.03 -11.23 11.38
C LEU A 239 4.04 -10.37 10.57
N ASP A 240 3.63 -9.20 11.11
CA ASP A 240 2.77 -8.23 10.43
C ASP A 240 3.48 -7.57 9.25
N GLU A 241 4.77 -7.26 9.39
CA GLU A 241 5.59 -6.57 8.39
C GLU A 241 6.23 -7.53 7.36
N GLN A 242 6.38 -8.81 7.71
CA GLN A 242 7.09 -9.82 6.92
C GLN A 242 6.22 -11.07 6.68
N PRO A 243 5.26 -11.04 5.73
CA PRO A 243 4.42 -12.20 5.42
C PRO A 243 5.20 -13.46 5.01
N ALA A 244 6.40 -13.26 4.44
CA ALA A 244 7.30 -14.37 4.13
C ALA A 244 7.81 -15.09 5.39
N ALA A 245 8.01 -14.38 6.50
CA ALA A 245 8.39 -14.99 7.77
C ALA A 245 7.25 -15.84 8.35
N LEU A 246 6.00 -15.38 8.20
CA LEU A 246 4.82 -16.14 8.63
C LEU A 246 4.67 -17.44 7.82
N ARG A 247 4.81 -17.40 6.50
CA ARG A 247 4.79 -18.63 5.66
C ARG A 247 5.88 -19.62 6.06
N ARG A 248 7.12 -19.16 6.24
CA ARG A 248 8.22 -20.00 6.71
C ARG A 248 7.97 -20.61 8.09
N LEU A 249 7.32 -19.86 9.00
CA LEU A 249 6.92 -20.38 10.30
C LEU A 249 5.94 -21.53 10.15
N VAL A 250 4.91 -21.38 9.31
CA VAL A 250 3.92 -22.42 9.03
C VAL A 250 4.58 -23.63 8.38
N GLU A 251 5.45 -23.44 7.36
CA GLU A 251 6.20 -24.50 6.69
C GLU A 251 7.10 -25.27 7.66
N ALA A 252 7.74 -24.58 8.62
CA ALA A 252 8.58 -25.23 9.62
C ALA A 252 7.79 -26.04 10.67
N LEU A 253 6.49 -25.78 10.80
CA LEU A 253 5.59 -26.45 11.74
C LEU A 253 4.72 -27.53 11.07
N ALA A 254 4.69 -27.59 9.75
CA ALA A 254 3.99 -28.61 8.97
C ALA A 254 4.76 -29.93 8.96
#